data_6a0953c2bbb76cbaeb505d212f6b9631
#
_entry.id   6a0953c2bbb76cbaeb505d212f6b9631
#
_cell.length_a   1.000
_cell.length_b   1.000
_cell.length_c   1.000
_cell.angle_alpha   90.00
_cell.angle_beta   90.00
_cell.angle_gamma   90.00
#
_symmetry.space_group_name_H-M   'P 1'
#
loop_
_entity.id
_entity.type
_entity.pdbx_description
1 polymer ?
#
loop_
_entity_poly.entity_id
_entity_poly.type
_entity_poly.pdbx_seq_one_letter_code
_entity_poly.pdbx_strand_id
1 'polypeptide(L)'
;MKNILKNAENAEKLLELTSDTMILLDRNGICVDIAVHNADLWFLKENQLLGRNILQLLPSVTYRQVYPEFKKVLAYKEVSARNYELTIGSETYFFKCIMRPYEDMVLCQYRDITERSQRKRELEKKNHELNEIQKAALIGRWKYNSGRQCFYYTGH
;
A
#
# COMPACT_ATOMS: atom_id res chain seq x y z
N MET A 1 34.89 -1.15 4.06
CA MET A 1 33.57 -1.10 3.34
C MET A 1 33.21 0.38 3.15
N LYS A 2 33.29 0.88 1.92
CA LYS A 2 32.86 2.27 1.61
C LYS A 2 31.36 2.36 1.86
N ASN A 3 30.96 3.30 2.70
CA ASN A 3 29.56 3.60 3.04
C ASN A 3 28.86 4.19 1.80
N ILE A 4 28.33 3.33 0.94
CA ILE A 4 27.69 3.69 -0.34
C ILE A 4 26.47 4.61 -0.11
N LEU A 5 25.79 4.46 1.04
CA LEU A 5 24.62 5.24 1.41
C LEU A 5 24.91 6.65 1.97
N LYS A 6 26.19 7.01 2.20
CA LYS A 6 26.55 8.34 2.70
C LYS A 6 26.85 9.36 1.59
N ASN A 7 26.81 8.95 0.33
CA ASN A 7 27.02 9.85 -0.78
C ASN A 7 25.65 10.30 -1.31
N ALA A 8 25.34 11.59 -1.27
CA ALA A 8 24.08 12.15 -1.71
C ALA A 8 23.70 11.70 -3.14
N GLU A 9 24.69 11.66 -4.05
CA GLU A 9 24.52 11.20 -5.44
C GLU A 9 24.10 9.72 -5.53
N ASN A 10 24.60 8.85 -4.64
CA ASN A 10 24.18 7.44 -4.62
C ASN A 10 22.81 7.26 -3.96
N ALA A 11 22.44 8.12 -3.00
CA ALA A 11 21.12 8.12 -2.41
C ALA A 11 20.07 8.53 -3.45
N GLU A 12 20.37 9.52 -4.27
CA GLU A 12 19.52 9.97 -5.37
C GLU A 12 19.29 8.85 -6.41
N LYS A 13 20.38 8.19 -6.85
CA LYS A 13 20.29 7.02 -7.75
C LYS A 13 19.52 5.85 -7.14
N LEU A 14 19.64 5.62 -5.84
CA LEU A 14 18.86 4.57 -5.16
C LEU A 14 17.39 4.93 -5.06
N LEU A 15 17.06 6.21 -4.88
CA LEU A 15 15.68 6.70 -4.94
C LEU A 15 15.09 6.52 -6.35
N GLU A 16 15.87 6.79 -7.39
CA GLU A 16 15.47 6.56 -8.78
C GLU A 16 15.18 5.09 -9.11
N LEU A 17 15.83 4.15 -8.42
CA LEU A 17 15.58 2.71 -8.58
C LEU A 17 14.30 2.22 -7.90
N THR A 18 13.73 3.02 -7.00
CA THR A 18 12.45 2.70 -6.37
C THR A 18 11.33 3.41 -7.12
N SER A 19 10.29 2.68 -7.50
CA SER A 19 9.07 3.27 -8.08
C SER A 19 8.17 3.92 -7.01
N ASP A 20 8.72 4.19 -5.83
CA ASP A 20 7.97 4.72 -4.70
C ASP A 20 8.02 6.26 -4.71
N THR A 21 6.94 6.90 -4.37
CA THR A 21 6.90 8.33 -4.12
C THR A 21 7.21 8.62 -2.66
N MET A 22 8.09 9.57 -2.41
CA MET A 22 8.43 10.02 -1.06
C MET A 22 7.97 11.45 -0.85
N ILE A 23 7.32 11.70 0.28
CA ILE A 23 6.82 13.03 0.67
C ILE A 23 7.28 13.30 2.09
N LEU A 24 7.91 14.45 2.30
CA LEU A 24 8.27 14.93 3.62
C LEU A 24 7.20 15.91 4.11
N LEU A 25 6.56 15.60 5.22
CA LEU A 25 5.52 16.41 5.83
C LEU A 25 6.01 17.04 7.14
N ASP A 26 5.72 18.31 7.34
CA ASP A 26 5.94 18.99 8.62
C ASP A 26 4.93 18.50 9.68
N ARG A 27 5.03 19.06 10.91
CA ARG A 27 4.13 18.72 12.05
C ARG A 27 2.65 18.97 11.77
N ASN A 28 2.34 19.83 10.81
CA ASN A 28 0.97 20.21 10.43
C ASN A 28 0.46 19.41 9.25
N GLY A 29 1.32 18.57 8.62
CA GLY A 29 1.00 17.82 7.42
C GLY A 29 1.19 18.61 6.12
N ILE A 30 1.96 19.73 6.18
CA ILE A 30 2.33 20.51 5.01
C ILE A 30 3.50 19.80 4.32
N CYS A 31 3.40 19.65 3.00
CA CYS A 31 4.46 19.08 2.17
C CYS A 31 5.65 20.05 2.10
N VAL A 32 6.78 19.62 2.65
CA VAL A 32 8.04 20.38 2.67
C VAL A 32 8.91 19.99 1.49
N ASP A 33 8.91 18.71 1.16
CA ASP A 33 9.71 18.16 0.06
C ASP A 33 9.03 16.92 -0.53
N ILE A 34 9.30 16.64 -1.80
CA ILE A 34 8.69 15.53 -2.51
C ILE A 34 9.63 14.99 -3.59
N ALA A 35 9.77 13.66 -3.63
CA ALA A 35 10.41 12.93 -4.71
C ALA A 35 9.37 12.01 -5.36
N VAL A 36 8.97 12.34 -6.60
CA VAL A 36 7.98 11.59 -7.38
C VAL A 36 8.68 10.85 -8.50
N HIS A 37 8.62 9.52 -8.49
CA HIS A 37 9.17 8.69 -9.57
C HIS A 37 8.14 8.36 -10.66
N ASN A 38 6.87 8.35 -10.33
CA ASN A 38 5.81 8.07 -11.29
C ASN A 38 4.77 9.20 -11.27
N ALA A 39 5.03 10.22 -12.09
CA ALA A 39 4.18 11.40 -12.20
C ALA A 39 2.74 11.08 -12.66
N ASP A 40 2.55 9.95 -13.37
CA ASP A 40 1.24 9.55 -13.90
C ASP A 40 0.32 8.96 -12.82
N LEU A 41 0.87 8.54 -11.68
CA LEU A 41 0.11 7.96 -10.56
C LEU A 41 -0.33 9.00 -9.53
N TRP A 42 0.20 10.23 -9.59
CA TRP A 42 -0.19 11.28 -8.67
C TRP A 42 -1.22 12.18 -9.31
N PHE A 43 -2.39 12.20 -8.73
CA PHE A 43 -3.55 13.04 -9.11
C PHE A 43 -3.27 14.53 -9.01
N LEU A 44 -2.17 14.89 -8.33
CA LEU A 44 -1.68 16.25 -8.20
C LEU A 44 -0.22 16.28 -8.63
N LYS A 45 0.12 17.21 -9.48
CA LYS A 45 1.51 17.42 -9.89
C LYS A 45 2.35 17.87 -8.69
N GLU A 46 3.65 17.59 -8.71
CA GLU A 46 4.59 17.96 -7.64
C GLU A 46 4.44 19.43 -7.21
N ASN A 47 4.37 20.35 -8.18
CA ASN A 47 4.18 21.78 -7.93
C ASN A 47 2.83 22.14 -7.27
N GLN A 48 1.87 21.21 -7.24
CA GLN A 48 0.59 21.40 -6.57
C GLN A 48 0.58 20.85 -5.14
N LEU A 49 1.58 20.04 -4.77
CA LEU A 49 1.70 19.41 -3.44
C LEU A 49 2.62 20.22 -2.51
N LEU A 50 3.71 20.75 -3.04
CA LEU A 50 4.67 21.55 -2.25
C LEU A 50 3.98 22.74 -1.57
N GLY A 51 4.23 22.90 -0.28
CA GLY A 51 3.66 23.95 0.54
C GLY A 51 2.18 23.79 0.89
N ARG A 52 1.53 22.69 0.47
CA ARG A 52 0.13 22.41 0.80
C ARG A 52 0.00 21.40 1.90
N ASN A 53 -1.09 21.47 2.63
CA ASN A 53 -1.43 20.46 3.63
C ASN A 53 -2.00 19.22 2.94
N ILE A 54 -1.18 18.19 2.82
CA ILE A 54 -1.54 16.95 2.13
C ILE A 54 -2.69 16.23 2.82
N LEU A 55 -2.75 16.30 4.15
CA LEU A 55 -3.81 15.64 4.91
C LEU A 55 -5.18 16.22 4.60
N GLN A 56 -5.26 17.53 4.33
CA GLN A 56 -6.52 18.19 3.95
C GLN A 56 -6.97 17.89 2.52
N LEU A 57 -6.06 17.44 1.66
CA LEU A 57 -6.37 17.05 0.28
C LEU A 57 -6.93 15.62 0.19
N LEU A 58 -6.80 14.84 1.26
CA LEU A 58 -7.31 13.47 1.28
C LEU A 58 -8.85 13.46 1.39
N PRO A 59 -9.52 12.51 0.72
CA PRO A 59 -10.93 12.25 0.97
C PRO A 59 -11.18 11.97 2.46
N SER A 60 -12.33 12.35 2.97
CA SER A 60 -12.66 12.30 4.41
C SER A 60 -12.47 10.90 5.02
N VAL A 61 -12.77 9.84 4.27
CA VAL A 61 -12.59 8.45 4.70
C VAL A 61 -11.11 8.13 4.89
N THR A 62 -10.28 8.48 3.91
CA THR A 62 -8.83 8.24 3.93
C THR A 62 -8.17 9.13 5.01
N TYR A 63 -8.59 10.38 5.14
CA TYR A 63 -8.11 11.28 6.19
C TYR A 63 -8.29 10.69 7.59
N ARG A 64 -9.47 10.13 7.89
CA ARG A 64 -9.77 9.50 9.20
C ARG A 64 -8.84 8.32 9.52
N GLN A 65 -8.32 7.66 8.51
CA GLN A 65 -7.39 6.53 8.67
C GLN A 65 -5.93 7.02 8.77
N VAL A 66 -5.55 7.99 7.96
CA VAL A 66 -4.16 8.49 7.83
C VAL A 66 -3.79 9.39 9.00
N TYR A 67 -4.67 10.32 9.37
CA TYR A 67 -4.36 11.34 10.38
C TYR A 67 -3.97 10.79 11.77
N PRO A 68 -4.67 9.79 12.34
CA PRO A 68 -4.25 9.19 13.59
C PRO A 68 -2.86 8.53 13.53
N GLU A 69 -2.55 7.86 12.42
CA GLU A 69 -1.24 7.24 12.23
C GLU A 69 -0.13 8.29 12.10
N PHE A 70 -0.39 9.35 11.35
CA PHE A 70 0.52 10.49 11.24
C PHE A 70 0.82 11.10 12.62
N LYS A 71 -0.21 11.33 13.45
CA LYS A 71 -0.05 11.85 14.82
C LYS A 71 0.74 10.90 15.71
N LYS A 72 0.52 9.60 15.61
CA LYS A 72 1.31 8.59 16.35
C LYS A 72 2.79 8.63 15.97
N VAL A 73 3.10 8.70 14.69
CA VAL A 73 4.49 8.79 14.22
C VAL A 73 5.19 10.02 14.76
N LEU A 74 4.50 11.17 14.77
CA LEU A 74 5.04 12.41 15.36
C LEU A 74 5.26 12.31 16.87
N ALA A 75 4.26 11.76 17.60
CA ALA A 75 4.29 11.74 19.07
C ALA A 75 5.22 10.68 19.63
N TYR A 76 5.15 9.46 19.09
CA TYR A 76 5.86 8.31 19.65
C TYR A 76 7.14 7.96 18.90
N LYS A 77 7.42 8.63 17.77
CA LYS A 77 8.58 8.36 16.91
C LYS A 77 8.63 6.91 16.42
N GLU A 78 7.48 6.28 16.27
CA GLU A 78 7.34 4.91 15.77
C GLU A 78 7.02 4.90 14.28
N VAL A 79 7.45 3.82 13.60
CA VAL A 79 7.13 3.62 12.18
C VAL A 79 5.73 3.07 12.05
N SER A 80 4.92 3.67 11.18
CA SER A 80 3.61 3.14 10.78
C SER A 80 3.65 2.65 9.34
N ALA A 81 3.09 1.46 9.08
CA ALA A 81 2.95 0.91 7.74
C ALA A 81 1.52 0.39 7.54
N ARG A 82 0.80 1.00 6.60
CA ARG A 82 -0.61 0.69 6.32
C ARG A 82 -0.90 0.69 4.83
N ASN A 83 -1.92 -0.06 4.45
CA ASN A 83 -2.48 0.01 3.12
C ASN A 83 -3.73 0.90 3.16
N TYR A 84 -3.83 1.77 2.17
CA TYR A 84 -4.96 2.69 2.01
C TYR A 84 -5.60 2.49 0.65
N GLU A 85 -6.90 2.67 0.63
CA GLU A 85 -7.72 2.72 -0.58
C GLU A 85 -8.09 4.17 -0.85
N LEU A 86 -7.90 4.62 -2.08
CA LEU A 86 -8.19 5.97 -2.52
C LEU A 86 -9.04 5.92 -3.79
N THR A 87 -10.27 6.39 -3.72
CA THR A 87 -11.15 6.49 -4.89
C THR A 87 -11.13 7.90 -5.44
N ILE A 88 -10.82 8.03 -6.71
CA ILE A 88 -10.76 9.30 -7.44
C ILE A 88 -11.59 9.17 -8.69
N GLY A 89 -12.68 9.94 -8.74
CA GLY A 89 -13.68 9.77 -9.78
C GLY A 89 -14.30 8.37 -9.73
N SER A 90 -14.14 7.61 -10.80
CA SER A 90 -14.62 6.22 -10.91
C SER A 90 -13.54 5.17 -10.63
N GLU A 91 -12.31 5.57 -10.40
CA GLU A 91 -11.18 4.66 -10.25
C GLU A 91 -10.76 4.52 -8.79
N THR A 92 -10.39 3.29 -8.41
CA THR A 92 -9.93 2.97 -7.07
C THR A 92 -8.49 2.49 -7.12
N TYR A 93 -7.66 3.15 -6.34
CA TYR A 93 -6.24 2.89 -6.19
C TYR A 93 -5.93 2.36 -4.81
N PHE A 94 -4.92 1.50 -4.72
CA PHE A 94 -4.45 0.92 -3.47
C PHE A 94 -3.00 1.32 -3.27
N PHE A 95 -2.72 1.95 -2.15
CA PHE A 95 -1.38 2.39 -1.78
C PHE A 95 -0.92 1.74 -0.48
N LYS A 96 0.32 1.30 -0.46
CA LYS A 96 1.03 1.04 0.78
C LYS A 96 1.74 2.33 1.18
N CYS A 97 1.39 2.87 2.33
CA CYS A 97 2.06 4.02 2.93
C CYS A 97 2.89 3.57 4.13
N ILE A 98 4.16 3.97 4.15
CA ILE A 98 5.06 3.77 5.28
C ILE A 98 5.47 5.16 5.76
N MET A 99 5.10 5.47 7.00
CA MET A 99 5.45 6.73 7.65
C MET A 99 6.59 6.50 8.63
N ARG A 100 7.63 7.29 8.52
CA ARG A 100 8.79 7.25 9.41
C ARG A 100 9.03 8.61 10.04
N PRO A 101 9.43 8.66 11.31
CA PRO A 101 9.84 9.91 11.93
C PRO A 101 11.14 10.39 11.29
N TYR A 102 11.21 11.67 10.98
CA TYR A 102 12.39 12.34 10.48
C TYR A 102 12.50 13.68 11.20
N GLU A 103 13.38 13.77 12.20
CA GLU A 103 13.45 14.91 13.10
C GLU A 103 12.07 15.25 13.69
N ASP A 104 11.58 16.47 13.40
CA ASP A 104 10.24 16.94 13.81
C ASP A 104 9.18 16.75 12.71
N MET A 105 9.52 16.04 11.67
CA MET A 105 8.71 15.80 10.47
C MET A 105 8.38 14.32 10.31
N VAL A 106 7.58 14.00 9.31
CA VAL A 106 7.24 12.63 8.91
C VAL A 106 7.60 12.42 7.45
N LEU A 107 8.47 11.43 7.21
CA LEU A 107 8.74 10.94 5.87
C LEU A 107 7.70 9.88 5.52
N CYS A 108 6.90 10.16 4.51
CA CYS A 108 5.90 9.25 3.97
C CYS A 108 6.42 8.64 2.66
N GLN A 109 6.47 7.33 2.61
CA GLN A 109 6.81 6.55 1.42
C GLN A 109 5.53 5.90 0.90
N TYR A 110 5.16 6.19 -0.34
CA TYR A 110 3.97 5.65 -0.99
C TYR A 110 4.36 4.72 -2.12
N ARG A 111 3.82 3.51 -2.08
CA ARG A 111 3.95 2.51 -3.15
C ARG A 111 2.58 2.17 -3.68
N ASP A 112 2.40 2.28 -4.99
CA ASP A 112 1.21 1.76 -5.65
C ASP A 112 1.20 0.23 -5.60
N ILE A 113 0.13 -0.32 -5.07
CA ILE A 113 -0.13 -1.76 -5.00
C ILE A 113 -1.45 -2.13 -5.68
N THR A 114 -1.97 -1.25 -6.56
CA THR A 114 -3.30 -1.38 -7.17
C THR A 114 -3.41 -2.68 -7.95
N GLU A 115 -2.51 -2.93 -8.88
CA GLU A 115 -2.53 -4.14 -9.70
C GLU A 115 -2.49 -5.42 -8.84
N ARG A 116 -1.59 -5.46 -7.86
CA ARG A 116 -1.47 -6.61 -6.96
C ARG A 116 -2.75 -6.80 -6.13
N SER A 117 -3.34 -5.71 -5.64
CA SER A 117 -4.54 -5.75 -4.82
C SER A 117 -5.77 -6.17 -5.62
N GLN A 118 -5.88 -5.70 -6.86
CA GLN A 118 -6.96 -6.09 -7.78
C GLN A 118 -6.86 -7.58 -8.14
N ARG A 119 -5.68 -8.07 -8.52
CA ARG A 119 -5.46 -9.50 -8.81
C ARG A 119 -5.79 -10.38 -7.60
N LYS A 120 -5.40 -9.97 -6.41
CA LYS A 120 -5.72 -10.70 -5.18
C LYS A 120 -7.21 -10.77 -4.94
N ARG A 121 -7.94 -9.65 -5.05
CA ARG A 121 -9.40 -9.59 -4.89
C ARG A 121 -10.13 -10.45 -5.93
N GLU A 122 -9.68 -10.42 -7.19
CA GLU A 122 -10.26 -11.25 -8.24
C GLU A 122 -10.08 -12.74 -7.95
N LEU A 123 -8.89 -13.15 -7.51
CA LEU A 123 -8.62 -14.53 -7.13
C LEU A 123 -9.46 -14.98 -5.94
N GLU A 124 -9.59 -14.14 -4.92
CA GLU A 124 -10.44 -14.41 -3.75
C GLU A 124 -11.91 -14.57 -4.16
N LYS A 125 -12.41 -13.70 -5.05
CA LYS A 125 -13.77 -13.79 -5.59
C LYS A 125 -13.99 -15.10 -6.35
N LYS A 126 -13.08 -15.45 -7.27
CA LYS A 126 -13.16 -16.72 -8.03
C LYS A 126 -13.14 -17.94 -7.11
N ASN A 127 -12.27 -17.93 -6.10
CA ASN A 127 -12.22 -19.02 -5.12
C ASN A 127 -13.52 -19.13 -4.31
N HIS A 128 -14.11 -18.00 -3.94
CA HIS A 128 -15.41 -17.99 -3.24
C HIS A 128 -16.52 -18.56 -4.13
N GLU A 129 -16.62 -18.11 -5.38
CA GLU A 129 -17.58 -18.61 -6.36
C GLU A 129 -17.44 -20.13 -6.59
N LEU A 130 -16.20 -20.62 -6.74
CA LEU A 130 -15.93 -22.06 -6.87
C LEU A 130 -16.37 -22.85 -5.64
N ASN A 131 -16.10 -22.33 -4.43
CA ASN A 131 -16.54 -22.98 -3.20
C ASN A 131 -18.07 -23.04 -3.09
N GLU A 132 -18.77 -21.98 -3.48
CA GLU A 132 -20.23 -21.96 -3.48
C GLU A 132 -20.83 -22.94 -4.51
N ILE A 133 -20.24 -23.01 -5.71
CA ILE A 133 -20.64 -24.00 -6.73
C ILE A 133 -20.42 -25.43 -6.20
N GLN A 134 -19.27 -25.70 -5.57
CA GLN A 134 -18.99 -27.03 -4.99
C GLN A 134 -19.99 -27.40 -3.90
N LYS A 135 -20.37 -26.45 -3.03
CA LYS A 135 -21.38 -26.67 -2.00
C LYS A 135 -22.77 -26.92 -2.60
N ALA A 136 -23.17 -26.09 -3.57
CA ALA A 136 -24.48 -26.21 -4.21
C ALA A 136 -24.64 -27.50 -5.03
N ALA A 137 -23.55 -27.95 -5.66
CA ALA A 137 -23.56 -29.18 -6.44
C ALA A 137 -23.41 -30.45 -5.60
N LEU A 138 -23.25 -30.34 -4.26
CA LEU A 138 -22.97 -31.46 -3.36
C LEU A 138 -21.76 -32.31 -3.82
N ILE A 139 -20.83 -31.68 -4.54
CA ILE A 139 -19.64 -32.35 -5.07
C ILE A 139 -18.63 -32.48 -3.93
N GLY A 140 -18.50 -33.68 -3.41
CA GLY A 140 -17.44 -34.01 -2.47
C GLY A 140 -16.06 -34.03 -3.13
N ARG A 141 -15.05 -33.64 -2.39
CA ARG A 141 -13.68 -33.75 -2.84
C ARG A 141 -13.15 -35.16 -2.60
N TRP A 142 -12.85 -35.89 -3.68
CA TRP A 142 -12.21 -37.19 -3.61
C TRP A 142 -10.69 -37.05 -3.63
N LYS A 143 -10.02 -37.73 -2.72
CA LYS A 143 -8.56 -37.90 -2.74
C LYS A 143 -8.23 -39.38 -2.85
N TYR A 144 -7.36 -39.73 -3.78
CA TYR A 144 -6.81 -41.07 -3.90
C TYR A 144 -5.52 -41.19 -3.09
N ASN A 145 -5.45 -42.18 -2.23
CA ASN A 145 -4.23 -42.51 -1.52
C ASN A 145 -3.59 -43.73 -2.18
N SER A 146 -2.48 -43.52 -2.88
CA SER A 146 -1.76 -44.57 -3.58
C SER A 146 -1.14 -45.62 -2.67
N GLY A 147 -0.80 -45.29 -1.42
CA GLY A 147 -0.25 -46.23 -0.43
C GLY A 147 -1.27 -47.17 0.15
N ARG A 148 -2.55 -46.82 0.17
CA ARG A 148 -3.67 -47.64 0.67
C ARG A 148 -4.64 -48.09 -0.44
N GLN A 149 -4.39 -47.66 -1.68
CA GLN A 149 -5.23 -47.97 -2.86
C GLN A 149 -6.72 -47.66 -2.66
N CYS A 150 -7.04 -46.55 -1.96
CA CYS A 150 -8.39 -46.19 -1.66
C CYS A 150 -8.66 -44.70 -1.95
N PHE A 151 -9.93 -44.40 -2.22
CA PHE A 151 -10.44 -43.02 -2.38
C PHE A 151 -11.04 -42.57 -1.04
N TYR A 152 -10.78 -41.33 -0.68
CA TYR A 152 -11.44 -40.70 0.46
C TYR A 152 -12.40 -39.64 -0.06
N TYR A 153 -13.58 -39.63 0.48
CA TYR A 153 -14.50 -38.53 0.36
C TYR A 153 -14.27 -37.55 1.51
N THR A 154 -13.92 -36.32 1.18
CA THR A 154 -13.89 -35.22 2.15
C THR A 154 -15.08 -34.32 1.87
N GLY A 155 -16.27 -34.70 2.36
CA GLY A 155 -17.44 -33.87 2.44
C GLY A 155 -17.42 -33.02 3.71
N HIS A 156 -18.05 -31.87 3.64
CA HIS A 156 -18.36 -31.07 4.83
C HIS A 156 -19.59 -31.64 5.52
#